data_e361780115ef1f3bb76b8c2f40ac938e
#
_entry.id   e361780115ef1f3bb76b8c2f40ac938e
#
_cell.length_a   1.000
_cell.length_b   1.000
_cell.length_c   1.000
_cell.angle_alpha   90.00
_cell.angle_beta   90.00
_cell.angle_gamma   90.00
#
_symmetry.space_group_name_H-M   'P 1'
#
loop_
_entity.id
_entity.type
_entity.pdbx_description
1 polymer ?
#
loop_
_entity_poly.entity_id
_entity_poly.type
_entity_poly.pdbx_seq_one_letter_code
_entity_poly.pdbx_strand_id
1 'polypeptide(L)'
;MRIISGEWRSRPLVAPKGDTTRPTADRTRETLFSMLTSRLGSFEDLRVLDLFAGSGALGLEALSRGAAHCTFVEQDHLALDALEKNIAKLGGKDRCDVRKSSVLSMGSALKPADIILMDPPYLSGAGSVALDKLGRFGWFAPSAWISVETSIKEDVEVKGFTVDTVRNVGKARITLLRLDHDQE
;
A
#
# COMPACT_ATOMS: atom_id res chain seq x y z
N MET A 1 -15.62 5.65 4.95
CA MET A 1 -14.16 5.43 5.05
C MET A 1 -13.49 6.73 5.46
N ARG A 2 -12.57 6.67 6.40
CA ARG A 2 -11.90 7.85 6.98
C ARG A 2 -10.43 7.58 7.20
N ILE A 3 -9.63 8.64 7.23
CA ILE A 3 -8.26 8.59 7.75
C ILE A 3 -8.32 8.29 9.26
N ILE A 4 -7.49 7.37 9.71
CA ILE A 4 -7.53 6.86 11.09
C ILE A 4 -6.70 7.74 12.03
N SER A 5 -5.50 8.11 11.62
CA SER A 5 -4.54 8.82 12.46
C SER A 5 -3.72 9.84 11.68
N GLY A 6 -3.03 10.71 12.41
CA GLY A 6 -2.09 11.67 11.84
C GLY A 6 -2.72 13.03 11.52
N GLU A 7 -2.08 13.75 10.64
CA GLU A 7 -2.41 15.13 10.22
C GLU A 7 -3.86 15.26 9.72
N TRP A 8 -4.34 14.24 8.98
CA TRP A 8 -5.68 14.23 8.40
C TRP A 8 -6.68 13.35 9.15
N ARG A 9 -6.40 13.06 10.40
CA ARG A 9 -7.26 12.19 11.24
C ARG A 9 -8.73 12.57 11.11
N SER A 10 -9.58 11.56 10.99
CA SER A 10 -11.06 11.66 10.87
C SER A 10 -11.56 12.30 9.57
N ARG A 11 -10.70 12.75 8.67
CA ARG A 11 -11.11 13.27 7.37
C ARG A 11 -11.73 12.16 6.53
N PRO A 12 -12.95 12.38 5.97
CA PRO A 12 -13.60 11.36 5.15
C PRO A 12 -12.91 11.19 3.80
N LEU A 13 -12.90 9.95 3.32
CA LEU A 13 -12.42 9.58 1.99
C LEU A 13 -13.57 9.15 1.10
N VAL A 14 -13.51 9.53 -0.16
CA VAL A 14 -14.43 9.10 -1.20
C VAL A 14 -14.03 7.69 -1.66
N ALA A 15 -15.00 6.78 -1.71
CA ALA A 15 -14.81 5.47 -2.33
C ALA A 15 -15.06 5.56 -3.85
N PRO A 16 -14.51 4.61 -4.65
CA PRO A 16 -14.87 4.51 -6.06
C PRO A 16 -16.37 4.37 -6.23
N LYS A 17 -16.92 4.96 -7.28
CA LYS A 17 -18.34 4.88 -7.57
C LYS A 17 -18.78 3.43 -7.78
N GLY A 18 -19.78 2.99 -7.02
CA GLY A 18 -20.29 1.61 -7.06
C GLY A 18 -19.61 0.68 -6.05
N ASP A 19 -18.60 1.14 -5.34
CA ASP A 19 -17.95 0.38 -4.27
C ASP A 19 -18.59 0.71 -2.92
N THR A 20 -18.91 -0.32 -2.16
CA THR A 20 -19.44 -0.17 -0.80
C THR A 20 -18.31 -0.32 0.21
N THR A 21 -18.00 0.75 0.92
CA THR A 21 -17.05 0.70 2.02
C THR A 21 -17.59 -0.18 3.14
N ARG A 22 -16.76 -1.14 3.58
CA ARG A 22 -17.12 -2.08 4.65
C ARG A 22 -16.39 -1.69 5.94
N PRO A 23 -17.04 -1.80 7.12
CA PRO A 23 -16.36 -1.63 8.41
C PRO A 23 -15.13 -2.54 8.57
N THR A 24 -15.15 -3.72 7.93
CA THR A 24 -14.04 -4.67 7.89
C THR A 24 -12.80 -4.09 7.22
N ALA A 25 -12.98 -3.30 6.15
CA ALA A 25 -11.85 -2.65 5.46
C ALA A 25 -11.14 -1.63 6.35
N ASP A 26 -11.88 -0.87 7.14
CA ASP A 26 -11.31 0.08 8.10
C ASP A 26 -10.55 -0.65 9.22
N ARG A 27 -11.07 -1.77 9.72
CA ARG A 27 -10.38 -2.62 10.70
C ARG A 27 -9.09 -3.21 10.16
N THR A 28 -9.10 -3.69 8.92
CA THR A 28 -7.91 -4.25 8.26
C THR A 28 -6.84 -3.18 8.14
N ARG A 29 -7.20 -1.98 7.71
CA ARG A 29 -6.27 -0.85 7.59
C ARG A 29 -5.73 -0.42 8.95
N GLU A 30 -6.57 -0.32 9.97
CA GLU A 30 -6.15 0.00 11.33
C GLU A 30 -5.16 -1.04 11.86
N THR A 31 -5.43 -2.32 11.68
CA THR A 31 -4.54 -3.41 12.07
C THR A 31 -3.20 -3.34 11.34
N LEU A 32 -3.21 -3.13 10.02
CA LEU A 32 -2.01 -2.97 9.22
C LEU A 32 -1.12 -1.84 9.73
N PHE A 33 -1.69 -0.65 9.93
CA PHE A 33 -0.91 0.50 10.37
C PHE A 33 -0.44 0.37 11.82
N SER A 34 -1.16 -0.32 12.68
CA SER A 34 -0.68 -0.71 14.00
C SER A 34 0.56 -1.61 13.91
N MET A 35 0.52 -2.61 13.04
CA MET A 35 1.67 -3.49 12.79
C MET A 35 2.88 -2.72 12.25
N LEU A 36 2.67 -1.85 11.27
CA LEU A 36 3.74 -1.03 10.67
C LEU A 36 4.32 -0.04 11.70
N THR A 37 3.49 0.62 12.48
CA THR A 37 3.95 1.55 13.52
C THR A 37 4.83 0.85 14.54
N SER A 38 4.47 -0.36 14.95
CA SER A 38 5.27 -1.18 15.87
C SER A 38 6.68 -1.47 15.32
N ARG A 39 6.83 -1.62 14.00
CA ARG A 39 8.09 -1.96 13.35
C ARG A 39 8.93 -0.74 12.95
N LEU A 40 8.26 0.32 12.51
CA LEU A 40 8.92 1.53 12.01
C LEU A 40 9.22 2.55 13.10
N GLY A 41 8.40 2.60 14.14
CA GLY A 41 8.41 3.67 15.15
C GLY A 41 7.83 4.98 14.61
N SER A 42 8.26 5.44 13.44
CA SER A 42 7.79 6.66 12.79
C SER A 42 7.69 6.47 11.28
N PHE A 43 6.75 7.19 10.67
CA PHE A 43 6.61 7.27 9.20
C PHE A 43 7.38 8.47 8.62
N GLU A 44 7.91 9.32 9.47
CA GLU A 44 8.54 10.57 9.06
C GLU A 44 9.67 10.32 8.06
N ASP A 45 9.71 11.12 7.00
CA ASP A 45 10.68 11.08 5.90
C ASP A 45 10.66 9.81 5.03
N LEU A 46 9.74 8.88 5.27
CA LEU A 46 9.65 7.65 4.50
C LEU A 46 8.93 7.86 3.16
N ARG A 47 9.40 7.12 2.15
CA ARG A 47 8.79 7.04 0.83
C ARG A 47 7.89 5.81 0.75
N VAL A 48 6.68 6.02 0.24
CA VAL A 48 5.63 5.00 0.17
C VAL A 48 5.30 4.69 -1.29
N LEU A 49 5.08 3.42 -1.57
CA LEU A 49 4.56 2.92 -2.84
C LEU A 49 3.24 2.19 -2.56
N ASP A 50 2.14 2.74 -3.07
CA ASP A 50 0.80 2.16 -2.95
C ASP A 50 0.39 1.54 -4.28
N LEU A 51 0.50 0.22 -4.36
CA LEU A 51 0.20 -0.58 -5.55
C LEU A 51 -1.23 -1.11 -5.50
N PHE A 52 -1.93 -1.08 -6.62
CA PHE A 52 -3.37 -1.34 -6.65
C PHE A 52 -4.12 -0.36 -5.74
N ALA A 53 -3.81 0.93 -5.89
CA ALA A 53 -4.10 1.94 -4.89
C ALA A 53 -5.59 2.18 -4.64
N GLY A 54 -6.46 1.88 -5.60
CA GLY A 54 -7.89 2.12 -5.46
C GLY A 54 -8.18 3.60 -5.20
N SER A 55 -8.90 3.88 -4.14
CA SER A 55 -9.19 5.25 -3.66
C SER A 55 -7.99 5.94 -2.98
N GLY A 56 -6.87 5.23 -2.79
CA GLY A 56 -5.68 5.74 -2.13
C GLY A 56 -5.69 5.65 -0.60
N ALA A 57 -6.61 4.93 -0.02
CA ALA A 57 -6.78 4.88 1.44
C ALA A 57 -5.51 4.48 2.19
N LEU A 58 -4.74 3.51 1.68
CA LEU A 58 -3.50 3.06 2.32
C LEU A 58 -2.40 4.11 2.24
N GLY A 59 -2.09 4.58 1.04
CA GLY A 59 -1.03 5.58 0.85
C GLY A 59 -1.35 6.92 1.52
N LEU A 60 -2.60 7.36 1.49
CA LEU A 60 -3.05 8.58 2.16
C LEU A 60 -2.97 8.46 3.69
N GLU A 61 -3.26 7.28 4.23
CA GLU A 61 -3.05 7.00 5.66
C GLU A 61 -1.57 7.13 6.04
N ALA A 62 -0.67 6.58 5.24
CA ALA A 62 0.76 6.70 5.47
C ALA A 62 1.25 8.16 5.41
N LEU A 63 0.78 8.94 4.44
CA LEU A 63 1.06 10.37 4.34
C LEU A 63 0.53 11.14 5.55
N SER A 64 -0.69 10.83 5.99
CA SER A 64 -1.29 11.42 7.19
C SER A 64 -0.46 11.19 8.45
N ARG A 65 0.22 10.04 8.52
CA ARG A 65 1.08 9.66 9.66
C ARG A 65 2.50 10.21 9.57
N GLY A 66 2.81 10.96 8.53
CA GLY A 66 4.09 11.67 8.40
C GLY A 66 4.98 11.26 7.25
N ALA A 67 4.59 10.29 6.43
CA ALA A 67 5.40 9.90 5.26
C ALA A 67 5.66 11.11 4.34
N ALA A 68 6.85 11.16 3.78
CA ALA A 68 7.28 12.30 2.98
C ALA A 68 6.64 12.32 1.59
N HIS A 69 6.44 11.14 1.00
CA HIS A 69 5.96 11.01 -0.37
C HIS A 69 5.28 9.67 -0.58
N CYS A 70 4.24 9.66 -1.42
CA CYS A 70 3.61 8.43 -1.86
C CYS A 70 3.42 8.42 -3.38
N THR A 71 3.89 7.33 -4.01
CA THR A 71 3.56 7.01 -5.39
C THR A 71 2.39 6.03 -5.38
N PHE A 72 1.29 6.44 -6.01
CA PHE A 72 0.08 5.64 -6.19
C PHE A 72 0.06 5.05 -7.59
N VAL A 73 -0.21 3.76 -7.70
CA VAL A 73 -0.33 3.08 -9.00
C VAL A 73 -1.72 2.45 -9.10
N GLU A 74 -2.50 2.92 -10.06
CA GLU A 74 -3.88 2.47 -10.30
C GLU A 74 -4.22 2.60 -11.78
N GLN A 75 -4.98 1.66 -12.31
CA GLN A 75 -5.38 1.67 -13.72
C GLN A 75 -6.89 1.88 -13.94
N ASP A 76 -7.71 1.62 -12.93
CA ASP A 76 -9.16 1.76 -13.04
C ASP A 76 -9.60 3.23 -12.97
N HIS A 77 -10.39 3.68 -13.95
CA HIS A 77 -10.84 5.06 -14.05
C HIS A 77 -11.67 5.54 -12.87
N LEU A 78 -12.57 4.70 -12.37
CA LEU A 78 -13.44 5.08 -11.24
C LEU A 78 -12.63 5.18 -9.94
N ALA A 79 -11.66 4.30 -9.77
CA ALA A 79 -10.73 4.35 -8.65
C ALA A 79 -9.83 5.59 -8.73
N LEU A 80 -9.29 5.91 -9.90
CA LEU A 80 -8.48 7.12 -10.13
C LEU A 80 -9.25 8.40 -9.84
N ASP A 81 -10.52 8.49 -10.24
CA ASP A 81 -11.37 9.63 -9.91
C ASP A 81 -11.51 9.83 -8.39
N ALA A 82 -11.75 8.75 -7.66
CA ALA A 82 -11.83 8.79 -6.20
C ALA A 82 -10.49 9.19 -5.58
N LEU A 83 -9.39 8.60 -6.05
CA LEU A 83 -8.03 8.89 -5.57
C LEU A 83 -7.68 10.38 -5.76
N GLU A 84 -7.89 10.93 -6.93
CA GLU A 84 -7.60 12.33 -7.24
C GLU A 84 -8.44 13.29 -6.40
N LYS A 85 -9.73 12.98 -6.20
CA LYS A 85 -10.61 13.74 -5.30
C LYS A 85 -10.11 13.70 -3.85
N ASN A 86 -9.68 12.56 -3.37
CA ASN A 86 -9.16 12.39 -2.02
C ASN A 86 -7.87 13.20 -1.82
N ILE A 87 -6.93 13.13 -2.76
CA ILE A 87 -5.69 13.89 -2.73
C ILE A 87 -5.97 15.40 -2.69
N ALA A 88 -6.86 15.87 -3.55
CA ALA A 88 -7.24 17.29 -3.61
C ALA A 88 -7.91 17.77 -2.31
N LYS A 89 -8.85 16.99 -1.79
CA LYS A 89 -9.57 17.29 -0.55
C LYS A 89 -8.66 17.39 0.67
N LEU A 90 -7.63 16.54 0.73
CA LEU A 90 -6.67 16.53 1.82
C LEU A 90 -5.55 17.56 1.66
N GLY A 91 -5.44 18.18 0.48
CA GLY A 91 -4.34 19.11 0.19
C GLY A 91 -2.98 18.44 0.06
N GLY A 92 -2.96 17.17 -0.31
CA GLY A 92 -1.75 16.33 -0.34
C GLY A 92 -1.00 16.30 -1.68
N LYS A 93 -1.39 17.10 -2.65
CA LYS A 93 -0.90 17.00 -4.03
C LYS A 93 0.63 17.05 -4.16
N ASP A 94 1.28 17.89 -3.37
CA ASP A 94 2.74 18.10 -3.43
C ASP A 94 3.54 16.87 -2.94
N ARG A 95 2.89 15.95 -2.24
CA ARG A 95 3.49 14.72 -1.70
C ARG A 95 3.05 13.46 -2.45
N CYS A 96 2.29 13.61 -3.52
CA CYS A 96 1.69 12.50 -4.25
C CYS A 96 2.16 12.48 -5.71
N ASP A 97 2.49 11.29 -6.20
CA ASP A 97 2.67 11.00 -7.62
C ASP A 97 1.64 9.90 -7.99
N VAL A 98 0.76 10.19 -8.94
CA VAL A 98 -0.27 9.26 -9.39
C VAL A 98 0.11 8.69 -10.75
N ARG A 99 0.35 7.39 -10.80
CA ARG A 99 0.63 6.65 -12.04
C ARG A 99 -0.61 5.92 -12.50
N LYS A 100 -1.16 6.39 -13.61
CA LYS A 100 -2.38 5.86 -14.25
C LYS A 100 -2.00 4.70 -15.17
N SER A 101 -1.58 3.60 -14.58
CA SER A 101 -1.09 2.44 -15.31
C SER A 101 -1.30 1.14 -14.54
N SER A 102 -1.14 0.02 -15.23
CA SER A 102 -1.02 -1.28 -14.58
C SER A 102 0.26 -1.34 -13.75
N VAL A 103 0.19 -1.97 -12.59
CA VAL A 103 1.38 -2.29 -11.76
C VAL A 103 2.42 -3.07 -12.57
N LEU A 104 1.96 -4.00 -13.43
CA LEU A 104 2.85 -4.84 -14.23
C LEU A 104 3.50 -4.12 -15.41
N SER A 105 3.07 -2.91 -15.75
CA SER A 105 3.68 -2.10 -16.82
C SER A 105 4.70 -1.08 -16.30
N MET A 106 4.95 -1.05 -14.99
CA MET A 106 5.94 -0.14 -14.39
C MET A 106 7.35 -0.49 -14.86
N GLY A 107 8.14 0.53 -15.18
CA GLY A 107 9.55 0.42 -15.49
C GLY A 107 10.43 0.48 -14.25
N SER A 108 11.72 0.77 -14.46
CA SER A 108 12.68 0.91 -13.36
C SER A 108 12.38 2.11 -12.48
N ALA A 109 12.63 1.97 -11.19
CA ALA A 109 12.45 3.04 -10.22
C ALA A 109 13.55 4.09 -10.33
N LEU A 110 13.18 5.36 -10.14
CA LEU A 110 14.14 6.45 -9.95
C LEU A 110 14.66 6.48 -8.51
N LYS A 111 13.78 6.18 -7.56
CA LYS A 111 14.10 6.10 -6.13
C LYS A 111 13.34 4.93 -5.51
N PRO A 112 13.99 4.13 -4.66
CA PRO A 112 13.31 3.05 -3.95
C PRO A 112 12.34 3.59 -2.90
N ALA A 113 11.32 2.79 -2.57
CA ALA A 113 10.38 3.06 -1.50
C ALA A 113 10.76 2.30 -0.22
N ASP A 114 10.41 2.88 0.92
CA ASP A 114 10.66 2.34 2.25
C ASP A 114 9.47 1.51 2.76
N ILE A 115 8.27 1.82 2.27
CA ILE A 115 7.02 1.12 2.59
C ILE A 115 6.31 0.80 1.29
N ILE A 116 5.97 -0.47 1.10
CA ILE A 116 5.19 -0.93 -0.03
C ILE A 116 3.86 -1.49 0.49
N LEU A 117 2.77 -0.92 -0.01
CA LEU A 117 1.41 -1.29 0.35
C LEU A 117 0.73 -1.88 -0.87
N MET A 118 0.16 -3.07 -0.73
CA MET A 118 -0.53 -3.75 -1.82
C MET A 118 -1.86 -4.33 -1.35
N ASP A 119 -2.91 -3.98 -2.08
CA ASP A 119 -4.24 -4.56 -1.94
C ASP A 119 -4.74 -5.05 -3.31
N PRO A 120 -4.10 -6.09 -3.88
CA PRO A 120 -4.46 -6.61 -5.19
C PRO A 120 -5.80 -7.35 -5.16
N PRO A 121 -6.42 -7.61 -6.32
CA PRO A 121 -7.62 -8.44 -6.38
C PRO A 121 -7.39 -9.80 -5.72
N TYR A 122 -8.33 -10.27 -4.90
CA TYR A 122 -8.22 -11.53 -4.19
C TYR A 122 -8.12 -12.73 -5.15
N LEU A 123 -7.33 -13.73 -4.75
CA LEU A 123 -7.12 -14.98 -5.48
C LEU A 123 -6.56 -14.81 -6.91
N SER A 124 -5.95 -13.67 -7.20
CA SER A 124 -5.39 -13.35 -8.51
C SER A 124 -3.90 -13.71 -8.65
N GLY A 125 -3.19 -13.85 -7.52
CA GLY A 125 -1.73 -13.99 -7.52
C GLY A 125 -0.98 -12.71 -7.93
N ALA A 126 -1.70 -11.61 -8.16
CA ALA A 126 -1.12 -10.36 -8.67
C ALA A 126 -0.10 -9.74 -7.72
N GLY A 127 -0.29 -9.91 -6.41
CA GLY A 127 0.68 -9.44 -5.40
C GLY A 127 2.03 -10.11 -5.53
N SER A 128 2.07 -11.44 -5.67
CA SER A 128 3.32 -12.19 -5.84
C SER A 128 4.04 -11.84 -7.14
N VAL A 129 3.30 -11.68 -8.23
CA VAL A 129 3.87 -11.26 -9.53
C VAL A 129 4.44 -9.84 -9.45
N ALA A 130 3.75 -8.92 -8.80
CA ALA A 130 4.22 -7.56 -8.59
C ALA A 130 5.49 -7.50 -7.75
N LEU A 131 5.56 -8.27 -6.66
CA LEU A 131 6.76 -8.36 -5.81
C LEU A 131 7.98 -8.82 -6.60
N ASP A 132 7.85 -9.90 -7.35
CA ASP A 132 8.94 -10.44 -8.15
C ASP A 132 9.45 -9.42 -9.17
N LYS A 133 8.55 -8.83 -9.93
CA LYS A 133 8.89 -7.84 -10.94
C LYS A 133 9.51 -6.57 -10.38
N LEU A 134 8.82 -5.93 -9.45
CA LEU A 134 9.23 -4.62 -8.93
C LEU A 134 10.46 -4.69 -8.04
N GLY A 135 10.69 -5.82 -7.38
CA GLY A 135 11.94 -6.08 -6.67
C GLY A 135 13.15 -6.03 -7.62
N ARG A 136 13.02 -6.60 -8.80
CA ARG A 136 14.07 -6.56 -9.84
C ARG A 136 14.26 -5.19 -10.47
N PHE A 137 13.23 -4.35 -10.49
CA PHE A 137 13.28 -3.00 -11.06
C PHE A 137 13.67 -1.89 -10.07
N GLY A 138 14.13 -2.25 -8.88
CA GLY A 138 14.70 -1.30 -7.93
C GLY A 138 13.67 -0.47 -7.14
N TRP A 139 12.42 -0.91 -7.07
CA TRP A 139 11.37 -0.17 -6.37
C TRP A 139 11.44 -0.28 -4.85
N PHE A 140 12.11 -1.31 -4.31
CA PHE A 140 12.13 -1.59 -2.88
C PHE A 140 13.49 -1.26 -2.27
N ALA A 141 13.51 -0.39 -1.25
CA ALA A 141 14.70 -0.17 -0.46
C ALA A 141 15.11 -1.46 0.27
N PRO A 142 16.41 -1.69 0.52
CA PRO A 142 16.87 -2.91 1.21
C PRO A 142 16.20 -3.13 2.58
N SER A 143 15.88 -2.06 3.28
CA SER A 143 15.19 -2.08 4.58
C SER A 143 13.68 -1.93 4.50
N ALA A 144 13.08 -2.03 3.31
CA ALA A 144 11.65 -1.81 3.12
C ALA A 144 10.79 -2.81 3.90
N TRP A 145 9.67 -2.31 4.38
CA TRP A 145 8.56 -3.12 4.86
C TRP A 145 7.51 -3.22 3.77
N ILE A 146 7.07 -4.44 3.50
CA ILE A 146 6.11 -4.75 2.43
C ILE A 146 4.87 -5.37 3.05
N SER A 147 3.71 -4.83 2.71
CA SER A 147 2.41 -5.37 3.11
C SER A 147 1.63 -5.82 1.88
N VAL A 148 1.15 -7.05 1.91
CA VAL A 148 0.23 -7.58 0.90
C VAL A 148 -1.05 -8.03 1.61
N GLU A 149 -2.17 -7.46 1.21
CA GLU A 149 -3.49 -7.94 1.62
C GLU A 149 -3.99 -8.97 0.61
N THR A 150 -4.44 -10.10 1.11
CA THR A 150 -5.04 -11.18 0.31
C THR A 150 -6.28 -11.75 1.01
N SER A 151 -6.98 -12.65 0.33
CA SER A 151 -7.93 -13.54 1.00
C SER A 151 -7.18 -14.45 1.99
N ILE A 152 -7.84 -14.87 3.07
CA ILE A 152 -7.28 -15.87 4.00
C ILE A 152 -6.97 -17.22 3.35
N LYS A 153 -7.44 -17.43 2.13
CA LYS A 153 -7.20 -18.64 1.33
C LYS A 153 -5.97 -18.51 0.40
N GLU A 154 -5.31 -17.37 0.41
CA GLU A 154 -4.19 -17.06 -0.47
C GLU A 154 -2.96 -16.72 0.35
N ASP A 155 -1.92 -17.52 0.19
CA ASP A 155 -0.62 -17.28 0.80
C ASP A 155 0.26 -16.46 -0.16
N VAL A 156 1.14 -15.65 0.44
CA VAL A 156 2.15 -14.90 -0.32
C VAL A 156 3.51 -15.54 -0.07
N GLU A 157 4.06 -16.13 -1.11
CA GLU A 157 5.38 -16.77 -1.08
C GLU A 157 6.12 -16.41 -2.36
N VAL A 158 7.20 -15.66 -2.23
CA VAL A 158 7.98 -15.16 -3.37
C VAL A 158 9.46 -15.30 -3.06
N LYS A 159 10.21 -15.85 -4.01
CA LYS A 159 11.66 -15.98 -3.89
C LYS A 159 12.30 -14.59 -3.72
N GLY A 160 13.24 -14.48 -2.79
CA GLY A 160 13.93 -13.22 -2.48
C GLY A 160 13.23 -12.40 -1.39
N PHE A 161 12.14 -12.91 -0.82
CA PHE A 161 11.40 -12.25 0.26
C PHE A 161 11.15 -13.22 1.41
N THR A 162 11.25 -12.72 2.62
CA THR A 162 10.91 -13.47 3.84
C THR A 162 9.65 -12.91 4.46
N VAL A 163 8.71 -13.78 4.81
CA VAL A 163 7.51 -13.42 5.56
C VAL A 163 7.91 -13.15 7.02
N ASP A 164 7.64 -11.92 7.48
CA ASP A 164 7.84 -11.53 8.88
C ASP A 164 6.65 -11.95 9.73
N THR A 165 5.44 -11.60 9.31
CA THR A 165 4.21 -11.81 10.07
C THR A 165 3.02 -11.99 9.15
N VAL A 166 2.11 -12.85 9.56
CA VAL A 166 0.80 -13.03 8.93
C VAL A 166 -0.29 -12.75 9.97
N ARG A 167 -1.28 -11.95 9.62
CA ARG A 167 -2.43 -11.68 10.48
C ARG A 167 -3.72 -11.71 9.70
N ASN A 168 -4.68 -12.49 10.17
CA ASN A 168 -6.02 -12.54 9.59
C ASN A 168 -6.94 -11.51 10.29
N VAL A 169 -7.69 -10.77 9.49
CA VAL A 169 -8.71 -9.83 9.94
C VAL A 169 -9.98 -10.10 9.14
N GLY A 170 -10.97 -10.75 9.75
CA GLY A 170 -12.15 -11.21 9.02
C GLY A 170 -11.77 -12.19 7.90
N LYS A 171 -12.15 -11.85 6.66
CA LYS A 171 -11.81 -12.62 5.45
C LYS A 171 -10.51 -12.18 4.77
N ALA A 172 -9.87 -11.16 5.31
CA ALA A 172 -8.62 -10.62 4.81
C ALA A 172 -7.42 -11.18 5.55
N ARG A 173 -6.32 -11.30 4.84
CA ARG A 173 -5.01 -11.65 5.40
C ARG A 173 -4.02 -10.55 5.10
N ILE A 174 -3.34 -10.07 6.12
CA ILE A 174 -2.21 -9.16 6.00
C ILE A 174 -0.94 -9.99 6.11
N THR A 175 -0.10 -9.94 5.09
CA THR A 175 1.24 -10.53 5.10
C THR A 175 2.27 -9.42 5.06
N LEU A 176 3.12 -9.33 6.09
CA LEU A 176 4.28 -8.43 6.10
C LEU A 176 5.51 -9.21 5.67
N LEU A 177 6.25 -8.64 4.72
CA LEU A 177 7.46 -9.23 4.17
C LEU A 177 8.63 -8.26 4.22
N ARG A 178 9.82 -8.82 4.18
CA ARG A 178 11.09 -8.12 3.99
C ARG A 178 11.83 -8.72 2.80
N LEU A 179 12.68 -7.91 2.17
CA LEU A 179 13.66 -8.44 1.22
C LEU A 179 14.66 -9.32 1.95
N ASP A 180 15.01 -10.45 1.35
CA ASP A 180 16.14 -11.24 1.84
C ASP A 180 17.43 -10.42 1.66
N HIS A 181 18.27 -10.43 2.68
CA HIS A 181 19.63 -9.93 2.53
C HIS A 181 20.42 -11.00 1.82
N ASP A 182 21.04 -10.66 0.68
CA ASP A 182 22.02 -11.52 0.08
C ASP A 182 23.09 -11.84 1.13
N GLN A 183 23.18 -13.10 1.49
CA GLN A 183 24.33 -13.54 2.28
C GLN A 183 25.52 -13.49 1.35
N GLU A 184 26.37 -12.47 1.51
CA GLU A 184 27.69 -12.43 0.93
C GLU A 184 28.57 -13.58 1.46
#